data_c4de23a9668348b6827b2fa06448f40f
#
_entry.id   c4de23a9668348b6827b2fa06448f40f
#
_cell.length_a   1.000
_cell.length_b   1.000
_cell.length_c   1.000
_cell.angle_alpha   90.00
_cell.angle_beta   90.00
_cell.angle_gamma   90.00
#
_symmetry.space_group_name_H-M   'P 1'
#
loop_
_entity.id
_entity.type
_entity.pdbx_description
1 polymer ?
#
loop_
_entity_poly.entity_id
_entity_poly.type
_entity_poly.pdbx_seq_one_letter_code
_entity_poly.pdbx_strand_id
1 'polypeptide(L)'
;MRNVVIVDGVRTGFGKLGGSLRQFGMTDLAARAIDGLLDKTQLLERGGKVDGVYMGSALHDHGSHAPSRLTVLKSKLGYDVWTSYVERQCGSAIDAINHAAAAIMIGTADIMIAGGAESYSQLYSKFSMCVEPYKLIPPMPIPQKLGAVPEDNCDMITTAENIAQMYGITRQECDEFAYNSQMRAAAATEKGYFKDEIIPVVIPATKKTPEIVFASDEFLRPTTTMEGLSALKS
;
A
#
# COMPACT_ATOMS: atom_id res chain seq x y z
N MET A 1 15.66 24.59 12.83
CA MET A 1 14.96 23.35 12.46
C MET A 1 15.87 22.20 12.81
N ARG A 2 15.31 21.11 13.35
CA ARG A 2 16.10 19.91 13.66
C ARG A 2 16.44 19.15 12.36
N ASN A 3 17.56 18.43 12.36
CA ASN A 3 17.86 17.50 11.29
C ASN A 3 17.01 16.24 11.41
N VAL A 4 16.53 15.73 10.29
CA VAL A 4 15.75 14.49 10.21
C VAL A 4 16.57 13.44 9.50
N VAL A 5 16.55 12.23 10.01
CA VAL A 5 17.18 11.06 9.40
C VAL A 5 16.18 9.92 9.27
N ILE A 6 16.32 9.13 8.23
CA ILE A 6 15.61 7.85 8.08
C ILE A 6 16.52 6.78 8.68
N VAL A 7 16.03 6.09 9.69
CA VAL A 7 16.82 5.08 10.42
C VAL A 7 16.75 3.72 9.73
N ASP A 8 15.55 3.29 9.37
CA ASP A 8 15.31 2.00 8.71
C ASP A 8 13.94 2.00 8.01
N GLY A 9 13.70 0.95 7.21
CA GLY A 9 12.43 0.70 6.54
C GLY A 9 12.20 -0.80 6.31
N VAL A 10 10.93 -1.18 6.31
CA VAL A 10 10.49 -2.53 5.98
C VAL A 10 9.21 -2.48 5.17
N ARG A 11 8.89 -3.58 4.51
CA ARG A 11 7.61 -3.81 3.84
C ARG A 11 7.16 -5.26 3.95
N THR A 12 5.90 -5.52 3.73
CA THR A 12 5.44 -6.88 3.42
C THR A 12 5.80 -7.22 1.97
N GLY A 13 5.78 -8.50 1.61
CA GLY A 13 5.74 -8.87 0.20
C GLY A 13 4.45 -8.35 -0.47
N PHE A 14 4.51 -8.01 -1.75
CA PHE A 14 3.33 -7.63 -2.53
C PHE A 14 2.49 -8.86 -2.88
N GLY A 15 1.27 -8.93 -2.33
CA GLY A 15 0.28 -9.96 -2.65
C GLY A 15 -0.52 -9.63 -3.92
N LYS A 16 -0.98 -10.65 -4.63
CA LYS A 16 -1.96 -10.49 -5.71
C LYS A 16 -3.34 -10.19 -5.20
N LEU A 17 -4.15 -9.52 -6.00
CA LEU A 17 -5.59 -9.46 -5.78
C LEU A 17 -6.17 -10.88 -5.70
N GLY A 18 -6.86 -11.19 -4.60
CA GLY A 18 -7.35 -12.53 -4.31
C GLY A 18 -6.27 -13.59 -4.01
N GLY A 19 -4.99 -13.18 -3.91
CA GLY A 19 -3.84 -14.05 -3.64
C GLY A 19 -3.65 -14.42 -2.17
N SER A 20 -2.41 -14.68 -1.80
CA SER A 20 -2.05 -15.21 -0.46
C SER A 20 -2.47 -14.29 0.68
N LEU A 21 -2.37 -12.98 0.49
CA LEU A 21 -2.71 -11.99 1.52
C LEU A 21 -4.17 -11.54 1.51
N ARG A 22 -5.05 -12.15 0.70
CA ARG A 22 -6.45 -11.70 0.49
C ARG A 22 -7.30 -11.55 1.75
N GLN A 23 -6.95 -12.25 2.81
CA GLN A 23 -7.72 -12.23 4.07
C GLN A 23 -7.34 -11.07 5.00
N PHE A 24 -6.23 -10.38 4.72
CA PHE A 24 -5.75 -9.28 5.55
C PHE A 24 -6.25 -7.94 5.01
N GLY A 25 -6.86 -7.16 5.88
CA GLY A 25 -7.17 -5.76 5.59
C GLY A 25 -5.91 -4.88 5.63
N MET A 26 -6.06 -3.64 5.18
CA MET A 26 -5.00 -2.64 5.21
C MET A 26 -4.40 -2.49 6.61
N THR A 27 -5.24 -2.38 7.63
CA THR A 27 -4.79 -2.19 9.03
C THR A 27 -4.04 -3.40 9.58
N ASP A 28 -4.35 -4.61 9.11
CA ASP A 28 -3.65 -5.84 9.51
C ASP A 28 -2.24 -5.90 8.90
N LEU A 29 -2.11 -5.54 7.61
CA LEU A 29 -0.83 -5.50 6.91
C LEU A 29 0.07 -4.41 7.47
N ALA A 30 -0.50 -3.22 7.70
CA ALA A 30 0.21 -2.10 8.28
C ALA A 30 0.74 -2.39 9.70
N ALA A 31 -0.08 -3.00 10.56
CA ALA A 31 0.34 -3.37 11.91
C ALA A 31 1.52 -4.36 11.87
N ARG A 32 1.48 -5.36 10.98
CA ARG A 32 2.59 -6.30 10.80
C ARG A 32 3.88 -5.62 10.32
N ALA A 33 3.74 -4.64 9.40
CA ALA A 33 4.89 -3.87 8.94
C ALA A 33 5.50 -3.06 10.10
N ILE A 34 4.66 -2.42 10.91
CA ILE A 34 5.12 -1.69 12.10
C ILE A 34 5.83 -2.64 13.07
N ASP A 35 5.23 -3.78 13.38
CA ASP A 35 5.82 -4.76 14.29
C ASP A 35 7.16 -5.28 13.77
N GLY A 36 7.24 -5.61 12.46
CA GLY A 36 8.48 -6.03 11.83
C GLY A 36 9.58 -4.95 11.86
N LEU A 37 9.20 -3.68 11.70
CA LEU A 37 10.14 -2.56 11.84
C LEU A 37 10.63 -2.40 13.27
N LEU A 38 9.75 -2.51 14.26
CA LEU A 38 10.10 -2.44 15.67
C LEU A 38 11.05 -3.59 16.07
N ASP A 39 10.77 -4.81 15.60
CA ASP A 39 11.62 -5.98 15.86
C ASP A 39 12.99 -5.84 15.19
N LYS A 40 13.04 -5.41 13.94
CA LYS A 40 14.29 -5.19 13.20
C LYS A 40 15.18 -4.14 13.87
N THR A 41 14.59 -3.04 14.32
CA THR A 41 15.33 -1.93 14.93
C THR A 41 15.57 -2.14 16.42
N GLN A 42 14.83 -3.04 17.06
CA GLN A 42 14.81 -3.22 18.51
C GLN A 42 14.54 -1.92 19.27
N LEU A 43 13.75 -1.02 18.66
CA LEU A 43 13.54 0.33 19.17
C LEU A 43 12.98 0.34 20.59
N LEU A 44 11.92 -0.43 20.84
CA LEU A 44 11.25 -0.47 22.14
C LEU A 44 12.14 -1.14 23.22
N GLU A 45 12.88 -2.18 22.85
CA GLU A 45 13.81 -2.90 23.73
C GLU A 45 14.98 -2.03 24.18
N ARG A 46 15.39 -1.08 23.30
CA ARG A 46 16.42 -0.08 23.60
C ARG A 46 15.90 1.12 24.39
N GLY A 47 14.65 1.08 24.81
CA GLY A 47 14.00 2.17 25.54
C GLY A 47 13.55 3.34 24.66
N GLY A 48 13.55 3.19 23.34
CA GLY A 48 13.00 4.19 22.43
C GLY A 48 11.49 4.25 22.51
N LYS A 49 10.91 5.41 22.26
CA LYS A 49 9.47 5.66 22.28
C LYS A 49 9.05 6.30 20.96
N VAL A 50 8.10 5.68 20.28
CA VAL A 50 7.47 6.28 19.09
C VAL A 50 6.44 7.31 19.55
N ASP A 51 6.56 8.53 19.08
CA ASP A 51 5.62 9.61 19.42
C ASP A 51 4.35 9.49 18.59
N GLY A 52 4.47 9.24 17.30
CA GLY A 52 3.32 9.17 16.40
C GLY A 52 3.53 8.35 15.15
N VAL A 53 2.41 8.04 14.49
CA VAL A 53 2.37 7.31 13.23
C VAL A 53 1.55 8.10 12.20
N TYR A 54 2.16 8.40 11.06
CA TYR A 54 1.44 8.82 9.85
C TYR A 54 1.24 7.64 8.92
N MET A 55 -0.02 7.34 8.61
CA MET A 55 -0.39 6.22 7.75
C MET A 55 -1.12 6.69 6.50
N GLY A 56 -0.59 6.33 5.33
CA GLY A 56 -1.16 6.64 4.02
C GLY A 56 -1.94 5.47 3.43
N SER A 57 -3.02 5.79 2.73
CA SER A 57 -3.76 4.85 1.88
C SER A 57 -4.56 5.62 0.83
N ALA A 58 -4.67 5.08 -0.38
CA ALA A 58 -5.39 5.71 -1.48
C ALA A 58 -6.88 5.37 -1.50
N LEU A 59 -7.26 4.18 -1.04
CA LEU A 59 -8.60 3.63 -1.25
C LEU A 59 -9.49 3.68 0.00
N HIS A 60 -8.96 4.15 1.10
CA HIS A 60 -9.58 4.19 2.42
C HIS A 60 -10.04 2.81 2.93
N ASP A 61 -9.67 2.46 4.13
CA ASP A 61 -10.25 1.31 4.83
C ASP A 61 -11.64 1.69 5.38
N HIS A 62 -12.68 1.38 4.62
CA HIS A 62 -14.05 1.65 5.04
C HIS A 62 -14.54 0.74 6.18
N GLY A 63 -13.77 -0.29 6.54
CA GLY A 63 -14.03 -1.12 7.72
C GLY A 63 -13.67 -0.43 9.03
N SER A 64 -13.02 0.73 8.97
CA SER A 64 -12.64 1.51 10.16
C SER A 64 -12.86 3.00 9.96
N HIS A 65 -13.42 3.67 10.97
CA HIS A 65 -13.52 5.14 10.98
C HIS A 65 -12.16 5.82 11.21
N ALA A 66 -11.19 5.11 11.77
CA ALA A 66 -9.85 5.62 12.07
C ALA A 66 -8.80 4.55 11.76
N PRO A 67 -8.50 4.28 10.47
CA PRO A 67 -7.65 3.18 10.08
C PRO A 67 -6.21 3.30 10.63
N SER A 68 -5.64 4.49 10.68
CA SER A 68 -4.32 4.70 11.29
C SER A 68 -4.32 4.36 12.79
N ARG A 69 -5.37 4.75 13.51
CA ARG A 69 -5.50 4.40 14.93
C ARG A 69 -5.66 2.90 15.14
N LEU A 70 -6.52 2.27 14.35
CA LEU A 70 -6.72 0.82 14.43
C LEU A 70 -5.42 0.05 14.11
N THR A 71 -4.63 0.53 13.15
CA THR A 71 -3.30 -0.03 12.83
C THR A 71 -2.40 -0.02 14.06
N VAL A 72 -2.27 1.12 14.74
CA VAL A 72 -1.43 1.24 15.94
C VAL A 72 -1.94 0.35 17.08
N LEU A 73 -3.25 0.26 17.28
CA LEU A 73 -3.84 -0.60 18.31
C LEU A 73 -3.70 -2.10 18.02
N LYS A 74 -3.49 -2.50 16.76
CA LYS A 74 -3.18 -3.87 16.37
C LYS A 74 -1.69 -4.21 16.42
N SER A 75 -0.82 -3.21 16.58
CA SER A 75 0.63 -3.36 16.62
C SER A 75 1.16 -3.39 18.05
N LYS A 76 2.48 -3.59 18.20
CA LYS A 76 3.19 -3.52 19.48
C LYS A 76 3.27 -2.11 20.07
N LEU A 77 2.85 -1.08 19.32
CA LEU A 77 2.74 0.29 19.80
C LEU A 77 1.55 0.43 20.76
N GLY A 78 1.69 1.16 21.81
CA GLY A 78 0.65 1.30 22.82
C GLY A 78 -0.39 2.39 22.50
N TYR A 79 -1.27 2.64 23.48
CA TYR A 79 -2.31 3.65 23.39
C TYR A 79 -1.81 5.09 23.37
N ASP A 80 -0.59 5.33 23.83
CA ASP A 80 0.02 6.67 23.95
C ASP A 80 0.54 7.24 22.63
N VAL A 81 0.64 6.40 21.59
CA VAL A 81 1.11 6.83 20.27
C VAL A 81 -0.02 7.49 19.51
N TRP A 82 0.15 8.76 19.15
CA TRP A 82 -0.85 9.46 18.35
C TRP A 82 -0.75 9.05 16.86
N THR A 83 -1.83 9.24 16.14
CA THR A 83 -1.89 8.83 14.73
C THR A 83 -2.57 9.86 13.86
N SER A 84 -2.17 9.91 12.60
CA SER A 84 -2.87 10.63 11.55
C SER A 84 -2.96 9.82 10.28
N TYR A 85 -4.06 9.98 9.59
CA TYR A 85 -4.30 9.35 8.30
C TYR A 85 -4.05 10.37 7.18
N VAL A 86 -3.32 9.94 6.15
CA VAL A 86 -2.96 10.78 5.02
C VAL A 86 -3.54 10.17 3.74
N GLU A 87 -4.27 10.98 2.99
CA GLU A 87 -4.78 10.60 1.67
C GLU A 87 -4.26 11.60 0.62
N ARG A 88 -3.52 11.07 -0.33
CA ARG A 88 -3.03 11.75 -1.54
C ARG A 88 -2.91 10.74 -2.68
N GLN A 89 -3.90 9.89 -2.84
CA GLN A 89 -3.90 8.79 -3.78
C GLN A 89 -2.60 7.96 -3.70
N CYS A 90 -1.98 7.59 -4.83
CA CYS A 90 -0.74 6.80 -4.87
C CYS A 90 0.45 7.47 -4.14
N GLY A 91 0.40 8.77 -3.88
CA GLY A 91 1.41 9.55 -3.15
C GLY A 91 1.23 9.55 -1.63
N SER A 92 0.21 8.90 -1.08
CA SER A 92 -0.15 9.00 0.34
C SER A 92 0.97 8.61 1.30
N ALA A 93 1.70 7.53 1.01
CA ALA A 93 2.80 7.07 1.87
C ALA A 93 3.99 8.04 1.87
N ILE A 94 4.32 8.62 0.71
CA ILE A 94 5.39 9.63 0.60
C ILE A 94 4.99 10.90 1.36
N ASP A 95 3.73 11.29 1.25
CA ASP A 95 3.22 12.45 1.98
C ASP A 95 3.19 12.22 3.50
N ALA A 96 2.87 11.00 3.94
CA ALA A 96 3.00 10.60 5.34
C ALA A 96 4.45 10.76 5.86
N ILE A 97 5.45 10.39 5.05
CA ILE A 97 6.87 10.57 5.39
C ILE A 97 7.21 12.07 5.49
N ASN A 98 6.72 12.90 4.57
CA ASN A 98 6.93 14.34 4.61
C ASN A 98 6.33 14.97 5.88
N HIS A 99 5.12 14.56 6.27
CA HIS A 99 4.48 15.02 7.51
C HIS A 99 5.26 14.60 8.76
N ALA A 100 5.75 13.36 8.80
CA ALA A 100 6.60 12.87 9.89
C ALA A 100 7.89 13.68 9.99
N ALA A 101 8.56 13.92 8.86
CA ALA A 101 9.76 14.76 8.81
C ALA A 101 9.46 16.17 9.32
N ALA A 102 8.38 16.80 8.86
CA ALA A 102 7.97 18.12 9.33
C ALA A 102 7.72 18.15 10.84
N ALA A 103 7.04 17.15 11.41
CA ALA A 103 6.79 17.04 12.84
C ALA A 103 8.10 17.01 13.65
N ILE A 104 9.11 16.25 13.19
CA ILE A 104 10.43 16.22 13.83
C ILE A 104 11.16 17.56 13.67
N MET A 105 11.13 18.16 12.47
CA MET A 105 11.80 19.44 12.19
C MET A 105 11.33 20.57 13.08
N ILE A 106 10.03 20.65 13.34
CA ILE A 106 9.44 21.69 14.21
C ILE A 106 9.46 21.32 15.69
N GLY A 107 9.88 20.10 16.03
CA GLY A 107 10.05 19.66 17.42
C GLY A 107 8.80 19.18 18.13
N THR A 108 7.75 18.81 17.40
CA THR A 108 6.52 18.20 17.97
C THR A 108 6.66 16.69 18.18
N ALA A 109 7.68 16.08 17.60
CA ALA A 109 8.03 14.67 17.77
C ALA A 109 9.54 14.48 17.69
N ASP A 110 10.04 13.40 18.27
CA ASP A 110 11.44 12.97 18.18
C ASP A 110 11.58 11.70 17.32
N ILE A 111 10.66 10.74 17.47
CA ILE A 111 10.67 9.47 16.72
C ILE A 111 9.28 9.25 16.10
N MET A 112 9.26 9.13 14.78
CA MET A 112 8.05 8.91 14.01
C MET A 112 8.12 7.64 13.18
N ILE A 113 6.99 6.97 13.01
CA ILE A 113 6.81 5.95 11.98
C ILE A 113 5.90 6.54 10.90
N ALA A 114 6.28 6.37 9.65
CA ALA A 114 5.49 6.80 8.51
C ALA A 114 5.52 5.78 7.39
N GLY A 115 4.42 5.60 6.69
CA GLY A 115 4.31 4.68 5.58
C GLY A 115 2.89 4.60 5.06
N GLY A 116 2.59 3.51 4.37
CA GLY A 116 1.24 3.26 3.87
C GLY A 116 0.97 1.79 3.67
N ALA A 117 -0.29 1.45 3.57
CA ALA A 117 -0.74 0.11 3.26
C ALA A 117 -2.03 0.16 2.45
N GLU A 118 -2.23 -0.89 1.65
CA GLU A 118 -3.42 -1.05 0.83
C GLU A 118 -3.83 -2.51 0.75
N SER A 119 -5.11 -2.79 0.68
CA SER A 119 -5.63 -4.13 0.47
C SER A 119 -6.79 -4.13 -0.52
N TYR A 120 -6.49 -4.30 -1.79
CA TYR A 120 -7.51 -4.40 -2.86
C TYR A 120 -8.45 -5.58 -2.67
N SER A 121 -7.98 -6.67 -2.04
CA SER A 121 -8.80 -7.87 -1.79
C SER A 121 -9.87 -7.66 -0.71
N GLN A 122 -9.74 -6.60 0.09
CA GLN A 122 -10.64 -6.26 1.19
C GLN A 122 -11.37 -4.92 0.97
N LEU A 123 -11.45 -4.47 -0.28
CA LEU A 123 -12.20 -3.25 -0.61
C LEU A 123 -13.71 -3.46 -0.45
N TYR A 124 -14.36 -2.43 0.03
CA TYR A 124 -15.81 -2.35 0.17
C TYR A 124 -16.43 -1.60 -1.00
N SER A 125 -17.60 -2.05 -1.42
CA SER A 125 -18.42 -1.29 -2.35
C SER A 125 -19.11 -0.15 -1.62
N LYS A 126 -19.08 1.06 -2.20
CA LYS A 126 -19.78 2.24 -1.67
C LYS A 126 -21.17 2.34 -2.27
N PHE A 127 -22.14 2.62 -1.42
CA PHE A 127 -23.52 2.86 -1.84
C PHE A 127 -23.99 4.23 -1.34
N SER A 128 -24.72 4.96 -2.18
CA SER A 128 -25.38 6.18 -1.74
C SER A 128 -26.54 5.85 -0.80
N MET A 129 -26.63 6.57 0.29
CA MET A 129 -27.77 6.59 1.18
C MET A 129 -28.58 7.87 0.88
N CYS A 130 -29.22 7.90 -0.28
CA CYS A 130 -30.05 9.04 -0.65
C CYS A 130 -31.33 8.99 0.17
N VAL A 131 -31.56 10.02 0.98
CA VAL A 131 -32.77 10.15 1.78
C VAL A 131 -33.60 11.28 1.22
N GLU A 132 -34.76 10.95 0.66
CA GLU A 132 -35.80 11.94 0.33
C GLU A 132 -36.96 11.81 1.34
N PRO A 133 -37.56 12.92 1.79
CA PRO A 133 -38.72 12.87 2.63
C PRO A 133 -39.83 12.00 2.02
N TYR A 134 -40.30 11.05 2.84
CA TYR A 134 -41.41 10.15 2.45
C TYR A 134 -41.16 9.20 1.26
N LYS A 135 -39.89 9.04 0.82
CA LYS A 135 -39.53 8.09 -0.22
C LYS A 135 -38.47 7.11 0.27
N LEU A 136 -38.72 5.82 0.04
CA LEU A 136 -37.69 4.79 0.21
C LEU A 136 -36.93 4.65 -1.11
N ILE A 137 -35.69 5.21 -1.14
CA ILE A 137 -34.80 5.05 -2.28
C ILE A 137 -33.81 3.94 -1.96
N PRO A 138 -33.72 2.87 -2.75
CA PRO A 138 -32.74 1.82 -2.49
C PRO A 138 -31.31 2.35 -2.64
N PRO A 139 -30.34 1.84 -1.86
CA PRO A 139 -28.96 2.21 -2.01
C PRO A 139 -28.45 1.93 -3.43
N MET A 140 -27.80 2.93 -4.04
CA MET A 140 -27.23 2.83 -5.38
C MET A 140 -25.71 2.77 -5.30
N PRO A 141 -25.04 1.91 -6.09
CA PRO A 141 -23.59 1.90 -6.15
C PRO A 141 -23.04 3.28 -6.53
N ILE A 142 -22.05 3.76 -5.81
CA ILE A 142 -21.36 5.01 -6.14
C ILE A 142 -20.17 4.66 -7.02
N PRO A 143 -20.14 5.12 -8.30
CA PRO A 143 -18.96 4.94 -9.13
C PRO A 143 -17.80 5.77 -8.61
N GLN A 144 -16.60 5.22 -8.70
CA GLN A 144 -15.39 5.98 -8.43
C GLN A 144 -15.22 7.07 -9.49
N LYS A 145 -14.89 8.27 -9.05
CA LYS A 145 -14.59 9.41 -9.93
C LYS A 145 -13.13 9.80 -9.71
N LEU A 146 -12.38 9.86 -10.81
CA LEU A 146 -10.99 10.33 -10.83
C LEU A 146 -10.87 11.75 -11.39
N GLY A 147 -11.86 12.19 -12.18
CA GLY A 147 -11.94 13.52 -12.74
C GLY A 147 -13.12 14.32 -12.20
N ALA A 148 -13.01 15.63 -12.20
CA ALA A 148 -14.06 16.55 -11.77
C ALA A 148 -15.21 16.65 -12.78
N VAL A 149 -14.90 16.51 -14.06
CA VAL A 149 -15.85 16.51 -15.18
C VAL A 149 -15.83 15.18 -15.91
N PRO A 150 -16.90 14.78 -16.59
CA PRO A 150 -16.99 13.47 -17.26
C PRO A 150 -15.84 13.22 -18.26
N GLU A 151 -15.41 14.25 -18.97
CA GLU A 151 -14.37 14.18 -19.99
C GLU A 151 -12.99 13.81 -19.40
N ASP A 152 -12.71 14.25 -18.17
CA ASP A 152 -11.46 13.98 -17.45
C ASP A 152 -11.54 12.72 -16.58
N ASN A 153 -12.71 12.09 -16.51
CA ASN A 153 -12.93 10.93 -15.65
C ASN A 153 -12.58 9.62 -16.35
N CYS A 154 -11.33 9.45 -16.73
CA CYS A 154 -10.81 8.21 -17.30
C CYS A 154 -10.10 7.35 -16.22
N ASP A 155 -10.12 6.04 -16.43
CA ASP A 155 -9.33 5.13 -15.59
C ASP A 155 -7.83 5.24 -15.90
N MET A 156 -7.00 4.57 -15.08
CA MET A 156 -5.54 4.65 -15.21
C MET A 156 -5.03 3.97 -16.49
N ILE A 157 -5.75 2.98 -17.02
CA ILE A 157 -5.39 2.32 -18.30
C ILE A 157 -5.60 3.29 -19.44
N THR A 158 -6.79 3.89 -19.52
CA THR A 158 -7.10 4.93 -20.51
C THR A 158 -6.14 6.12 -20.40
N THR A 159 -5.77 6.53 -19.19
CA THR A 159 -4.77 7.59 -18.96
C THR A 159 -3.43 7.22 -19.57
N ALA A 160 -2.96 5.97 -19.38
CA ALA A 160 -1.71 5.49 -19.96
C ALA A 160 -1.75 5.47 -21.49
N GLU A 161 -2.88 5.03 -22.10
CA GLU A 161 -3.08 5.07 -23.55
C GLU A 161 -3.05 6.50 -24.10
N ASN A 162 -3.70 7.44 -23.43
CA ASN A 162 -3.70 8.85 -23.81
C ASN A 162 -2.27 9.43 -23.80
N ILE A 163 -1.46 9.06 -22.80
CA ILE A 163 -0.06 9.48 -22.73
C ILE A 163 0.75 8.83 -23.86
N ALA A 164 0.55 7.55 -24.12
CA ALA A 164 1.22 6.85 -25.20
C ALA A 164 0.95 7.52 -26.56
N GLN A 165 -0.30 7.86 -26.83
CA GLN A 165 -0.69 8.58 -28.04
C GLN A 165 -0.09 10.00 -28.11
N MET A 166 -0.14 10.75 -26.99
CA MET A 166 0.36 12.12 -26.92
C MET A 166 1.86 12.22 -27.19
N TYR A 167 2.64 11.26 -26.70
CA TYR A 167 4.09 11.25 -26.78
C TYR A 167 4.64 10.31 -27.85
N GLY A 168 3.77 9.63 -28.60
CA GLY A 168 4.17 8.68 -29.65
C GLY A 168 4.90 7.45 -29.13
N ILE A 169 4.58 7.00 -27.90
CA ILE A 169 5.17 5.80 -27.29
C ILE A 169 4.57 4.57 -27.98
N THR A 170 5.44 3.74 -28.52
CA THR A 170 5.04 2.55 -29.27
C THR A 170 4.74 1.37 -28.35
N ARG A 171 3.95 0.42 -28.84
CA ARG A 171 3.70 -0.85 -28.16
C ARG A 171 5.00 -1.60 -27.85
N GLN A 172 5.96 -1.60 -28.76
CA GLN A 172 7.23 -2.26 -28.57
C GLN A 172 8.01 -1.64 -27.40
N GLU A 173 8.07 -0.32 -27.29
CA GLU A 173 8.71 0.35 -26.15
C GLU A 173 8.05 0.00 -24.81
N CYS A 174 6.71 -0.11 -24.79
CA CYS A 174 5.98 -0.56 -23.60
C CYS A 174 6.35 -2.01 -23.22
N ASP A 175 6.40 -2.90 -24.21
CA ASP A 175 6.75 -4.31 -23.98
C ASP A 175 8.21 -4.46 -23.51
N GLU A 176 9.15 -3.73 -24.10
CA GLU A 176 10.56 -3.69 -23.67
C GLU A 176 10.71 -3.16 -22.24
N PHE A 177 9.97 -2.12 -21.88
CA PHE A 177 9.95 -1.59 -20.50
C PHE A 177 9.43 -2.65 -19.53
N ALA A 178 8.31 -3.30 -19.85
CA ALA A 178 7.70 -4.34 -19.01
C ALA A 178 8.62 -5.55 -18.85
N TYR A 179 9.24 -6.02 -19.94
CA TYR A 179 10.22 -7.09 -19.94
C TYR A 179 11.40 -6.76 -19.01
N ASN A 180 12.02 -5.61 -19.21
CA ASN A 180 13.15 -5.17 -18.41
C ASN A 180 12.81 -5.02 -16.92
N SER A 181 11.61 -4.56 -16.62
CA SER A 181 11.10 -4.47 -15.23
C SER A 181 11.04 -5.85 -14.58
N GLN A 182 10.46 -6.85 -15.23
CA GLN A 182 10.38 -8.22 -14.72
C GLN A 182 11.77 -8.85 -14.55
N MET A 183 12.67 -8.67 -15.53
CA MET A 183 14.03 -9.24 -15.46
C MET A 183 14.86 -8.60 -14.35
N ARG A 184 14.77 -7.28 -14.16
CA ARG A 184 15.45 -6.58 -13.05
C ARG A 184 14.93 -7.03 -11.69
N ALA A 185 13.62 -7.17 -11.54
CA ALA A 185 13.03 -7.65 -10.28
C ALA A 185 13.42 -9.11 -10.00
N ALA A 186 13.43 -9.97 -11.01
CA ALA A 186 13.88 -11.36 -10.88
C ALA A 186 15.35 -11.43 -10.42
N ALA A 187 16.24 -10.70 -11.07
CA ALA A 187 17.65 -10.66 -10.72
C ALA A 187 17.90 -10.10 -9.30
N ALA A 188 17.15 -9.06 -8.91
CA ALA A 188 17.24 -8.50 -7.56
C ALA A 188 16.77 -9.50 -6.49
N THR A 189 15.68 -10.24 -6.78
CA THR A 189 15.17 -11.29 -5.88
C THR A 189 16.17 -12.44 -5.75
N GLU A 190 16.74 -12.91 -6.85
CA GLU A 190 17.74 -13.98 -6.85
C GLU A 190 19.00 -13.59 -6.06
N LYS A 191 19.46 -12.35 -6.21
CA LYS A 191 20.59 -11.78 -5.45
C LYS A 191 20.25 -11.49 -4.00
N GLY A 192 18.99 -11.63 -3.59
CA GLY A 192 18.55 -11.42 -2.22
C GLY A 192 18.47 -9.95 -1.78
N TYR A 193 18.42 -9.00 -2.71
CA TYR A 193 18.39 -7.56 -2.39
C TYR A 193 17.17 -7.14 -1.56
N PHE A 194 16.07 -7.89 -1.62
CA PHE A 194 14.84 -7.60 -0.87
C PHE A 194 14.77 -8.29 0.50
N LYS A 195 15.76 -9.14 0.86
CA LYS A 195 15.71 -9.92 2.12
C LYS A 195 15.67 -9.07 3.37
N ASP A 196 16.35 -7.94 3.34
CA ASP A 196 16.48 -7.07 4.51
C ASP A 196 15.28 -6.11 4.66
N GLU A 197 14.44 -5.99 3.64
CA GLU A 197 13.27 -5.12 3.67
C GLU A 197 11.94 -5.87 3.81
N ILE A 198 11.84 -7.10 3.27
CA ILE A 198 10.61 -7.88 3.34
C ILE A 198 10.50 -8.61 4.67
N ILE A 199 9.51 -8.21 5.46
CA ILE A 199 9.14 -8.95 6.67
C ILE A 199 8.20 -10.10 6.33
N PRO A 200 8.32 -11.26 6.98
CA PRO A 200 7.42 -12.38 6.77
C PRO A 200 6.03 -12.08 7.36
N VAL A 201 4.99 -12.46 6.63
CA VAL A 201 3.60 -12.44 7.11
C VAL A 201 3.14 -13.88 7.30
N VAL A 202 2.85 -14.24 8.53
CA VAL A 202 2.30 -15.56 8.85
C VAL A 202 0.82 -15.59 8.50
N ILE A 203 0.46 -16.50 7.62
CA ILE A 203 -0.93 -16.80 7.23
C ILE A 203 -1.36 -18.03 8.04
N PRO A 204 -2.33 -17.86 8.95
CA PRO A 204 -2.72 -18.96 9.85
C PRO A 204 -3.24 -20.18 9.11
N ALA A 205 -2.99 -21.35 9.67
CA ALA A 205 -3.59 -22.59 9.19
C ALA A 205 -5.12 -22.52 9.23
N THR A 206 -5.76 -23.13 8.25
CA THR A 206 -7.22 -23.37 8.23
C THR A 206 -7.50 -24.87 8.31
N LYS A 207 -8.77 -25.25 8.34
CA LYS A 207 -9.14 -26.67 8.26
C LYS A 207 -8.66 -27.36 6.96
N LYS A 208 -8.34 -26.59 5.92
CA LYS A 208 -8.00 -27.11 4.57
C LYS A 208 -6.57 -26.80 4.14
N THR A 209 -5.89 -25.85 4.78
CA THR A 209 -4.56 -25.40 4.39
C THR A 209 -3.64 -25.29 5.61
N PRO A 210 -2.38 -25.74 5.51
CA PRO A 210 -1.40 -25.51 6.57
C PRO A 210 -1.10 -24.01 6.73
N GLU A 211 -0.40 -23.68 7.81
CA GLU A 211 0.20 -22.36 7.97
C GLU A 211 1.20 -22.08 6.85
N ILE A 212 1.21 -20.86 6.37
CA ILE A 212 2.09 -20.40 5.30
C ILE A 212 2.84 -19.14 5.78
N VAL A 213 4.15 -19.11 5.58
CA VAL A 213 4.95 -17.90 5.75
C VAL A 213 5.10 -17.21 4.41
N PHE A 214 4.46 -16.06 4.25
CA PHE A 214 4.53 -15.25 3.05
C PHE A 214 5.67 -14.23 3.20
N ALA A 215 6.74 -14.40 2.41
CA ALA A 215 7.97 -13.61 2.52
C ALA A 215 8.55 -13.19 1.15
N SER A 216 7.72 -13.12 0.12
CA SER A 216 8.15 -12.74 -1.24
C SER A 216 7.03 -12.06 -2.02
N ASP A 217 7.40 -11.36 -3.08
CA ASP A 217 6.45 -10.71 -3.98
C ASP A 217 5.79 -11.75 -4.91
N GLU A 218 4.45 -11.77 -4.99
CA GLU A 218 3.69 -12.72 -5.82
C GLU A 218 3.61 -12.33 -7.29
N PHE A 219 3.89 -11.06 -7.63
CA PHE A 219 3.71 -10.57 -9.01
C PHE A 219 4.88 -10.85 -9.94
N LEU A 220 5.99 -11.30 -9.40
CA LEU A 220 7.18 -11.57 -10.19
C LEU A 220 6.95 -12.68 -11.21
N ARG A 221 7.28 -12.39 -12.48
CA ARG A 221 7.17 -13.32 -13.60
C ARG A 221 8.53 -13.48 -14.29
N PRO A 222 9.46 -14.25 -13.73
CA PRO A 222 10.82 -14.39 -14.27
C PRO A 222 10.88 -15.09 -15.64
N THR A 223 9.79 -15.73 -16.05
CA THR A 223 9.64 -16.39 -17.36
C THR A 223 8.99 -15.50 -18.42
N THR A 224 8.86 -14.19 -18.17
CA THR A 224 8.34 -13.25 -19.17
C THR A 224 9.24 -13.23 -20.41
N THR A 225 8.64 -13.25 -21.61
CA THR A 225 9.35 -13.12 -22.88
C THR A 225 8.75 -11.99 -23.72
N MET A 226 9.54 -11.45 -24.65
CA MET A 226 9.05 -10.40 -25.57
C MET A 226 7.93 -10.92 -26.47
N GLU A 227 8.02 -12.17 -26.93
CA GLU A 227 6.98 -12.83 -27.73
C GLU A 227 5.67 -12.96 -26.93
N GLY A 228 5.78 -13.33 -25.66
CA GLY A 228 4.62 -13.43 -24.78
C GLY A 228 3.95 -12.08 -24.53
N LEU A 229 4.72 -11.00 -24.39
CA LEU A 229 4.19 -9.64 -24.24
C LEU A 229 3.52 -9.15 -25.52
N SER A 230 4.18 -9.31 -26.68
CA SER A 230 3.64 -8.87 -27.96
C SER A 230 2.36 -9.59 -28.38
N ALA A 231 2.12 -10.80 -27.85
CA ALA A 231 0.89 -11.56 -28.07
C ALA A 231 -0.31 -11.08 -27.24
N LEU A 232 -0.09 -10.22 -26.25
CA LEU A 232 -1.17 -9.63 -25.45
C LEU A 232 -1.97 -8.65 -26.32
N LYS A 233 -3.28 -8.61 -26.09
CA LYS A 233 -4.14 -7.62 -26.76
C LYS A 233 -3.78 -6.22 -26.26
N SER A 234 -3.75 -5.28 -27.19
CA SER A 234 -3.70 -3.84 -26.95
C SER A 234 -5.09 -3.32 -26.55
#